data_e35bbedb14ea927971217f32eadbca68
#
_entry.id   e35bbedb14ea927971217f32eadbca68
#
_cell.length_a   1.000
_cell.length_b   1.000
_cell.length_c   1.000
_cell.angle_alpha   90.00
_cell.angle_beta   90.00
_cell.angle_gamma   90.00
#
_symmetry.space_group_name_H-M   'P 1'
#
loop_
_entity.id
_entity.type
_entity.pdbx_description
1 polymer ?
#
loop_
_entity_poly.entity_id
_entity_poly.type
_entity_poly.pdbx_seq_one_letter_code
_entity_poly.pdbx_strand_id
1 'polypeptide(L)'
;MIEITNEDIDSIEKILLPYGSKFDDDHRKVIRNLKTVDIKACPGSGKTTTLIAKLLILEKKLPLKNNQGICVLTHTNVGVNEIKERSSNQEESKLFQYPNHVSTIQVFVNKYLAIPSYKHFYNDNVYSIDQETYSESFNRAFLKIPWKYRTNINRKYKTDDLCNKLNFCLEEDEFIYIGNKKLSDVYNETSDTYNYLKGLKNDLFNKGILSYHDAYVLAFKILKEFPEIRNLISARFRYLFMDEMQDTSSVQMKLLNRVFDKEQVSIQCIGDENQAIFENSSGELGWKPKNTLSLAKSKRFSTSIAECVDKVCIKPQNIAGNQSINNIPPIILVFNDSTINKVLPSFSKIIIDNNLHNNDRKIFKAIGRVAKVHNEGHITIPSYFPSYIKSGNEKIKRSYKSLGGYLQAISQFEDLNVSGCRKLIINCLLHTMRIENIRIEGKWYSERKLVEKLEEKNKVMVVNLNRHIAKWILKIQNAEAISSEISTFIMEKFIPFFKGNKQINKNLKEFCNIEADESGESLALTKQVKTFTYQDVISNDEIVVSLDTIHNVKGETHTATLYLETYFKQYDLMRIMQYLKKKHITPKGKELPEALCLAYVGLTRPTHLLCVAMRQETIDGNEEDLREVGWQIRHL
;
A
#
# COMPACT_ATOMS: atom_id res chain seq x y z
N MET A 1 19.05 28.73 -16.01
CA MET A 1 18.27 27.98 -15.00
C MET A 1 16.82 28.07 -15.41
N ILE A 2 16.02 27.02 -15.30
CA ILE A 2 14.57 27.14 -15.57
C ILE A 2 13.96 27.98 -14.45
N GLU A 3 13.07 28.89 -14.83
CA GLU A 3 12.27 29.67 -13.90
C GLU A 3 10.79 29.35 -14.13
N ILE A 4 10.04 29.22 -13.04
CA ILE A 4 8.58 29.03 -13.07
C ILE A 4 7.95 30.39 -12.73
N THR A 5 7.21 30.94 -13.69
CA THR A 5 6.56 32.24 -13.57
C THR A 5 5.15 32.13 -12.95
N ASN A 6 4.53 33.27 -12.65
CA ASN A 6 3.13 33.27 -12.22
C ASN A 6 2.20 32.82 -13.33
N GLU A 7 2.47 33.22 -14.57
CA GLU A 7 1.69 32.84 -15.75
C GLU A 7 1.72 31.33 -15.97
N ASP A 8 2.88 30.67 -15.74
CA ASP A 8 3.00 29.22 -15.77
C ASP A 8 2.02 28.59 -14.76
N ILE A 9 2.01 29.08 -13.51
CA ILE A 9 1.15 28.58 -12.44
C ILE A 9 -0.32 28.83 -12.78
N ASP A 10 -0.69 30.06 -13.17
CA ASP A 10 -2.06 30.42 -13.50
C ASP A 10 -2.61 29.57 -14.67
N SER A 11 -1.76 29.21 -15.61
CA SER A 11 -2.14 28.33 -16.72
C SER A 11 -2.46 26.91 -16.28
N ILE A 12 -1.73 26.40 -15.28
CA ILE A 12 -1.91 25.03 -14.75
C ILE A 12 -3.06 24.97 -13.72
N GLU A 13 -3.32 26.04 -12.98
CA GLU A 13 -4.49 26.13 -12.09
C GLU A 13 -5.79 25.86 -12.83
N LYS A 14 -5.94 26.42 -14.03
CA LYS A 14 -7.13 26.22 -14.88
C LYS A 14 -7.35 24.76 -15.30
N ILE A 15 -6.29 23.96 -15.30
CA ILE A 15 -6.33 22.54 -15.71
C ILE A 15 -6.55 21.63 -14.50
N LEU A 16 -5.86 21.92 -13.38
CA LEU A 16 -5.79 21.01 -12.24
C LEU A 16 -6.81 21.30 -11.14
N LEU A 17 -7.24 22.56 -11.00
CA LEU A 17 -8.11 22.96 -9.90
C LEU A 17 -9.55 23.16 -10.39
N PRO A 18 -10.54 23.01 -9.49
CA PRO A 18 -11.92 23.37 -9.79
C PRO A 18 -12.02 24.83 -10.27
N TYR A 19 -13.00 25.11 -11.11
CA TYR A 19 -13.22 26.44 -11.67
C TYR A 19 -13.26 27.51 -10.56
N GLY A 20 -12.50 28.59 -10.73
CA GLY A 20 -12.37 29.68 -9.77
C GLY A 20 -11.43 29.44 -8.59
N SER A 21 -10.91 28.22 -8.42
CA SER A 21 -9.95 27.90 -7.36
C SER A 21 -8.52 28.27 -7.77
N LYS A 22 -7.70 28.67 -6.78
CA LYS A 22 -6.28 29.02 -6.97
C LYS A 22 -5.40 28.36 -5.93
N PHE A 23 -4.13 28.18 -6.26
CA PHE A 23 -3.11 27.85 -5.29
C PHE A 23 -2.85 29.06 -4.38
N ASP A 24 -2.78 28.82 -3.07
CA ASP A 24 -2.36 29.86 -2.12
C ASP A 24 -0.84 30.13 -2.23
N ASP A 25 -0.37 31.13 -1.49
CA ASP A 25 1.03 31.57 -1.57
C ASP A 25 2.03 30.46 -1.19
N ASP A 26 1.68 29.58 -0.23
CA ASP A 26 2.55 28.50 0.18
C ASP A 26 2.70 27.46 -0.96
N HIS A 27 1.59 27.11 -1.62
CA HIS A 27 1.64 26.23 -2.79
C HIS A 27 2.42 26.87 -3.94
N ARG A 28 2.16 28.15 -4.25
CA ARG A 28 2.89 28.89 -5.30
C ARG A 28 4.38 28.96 -5.00
N LYS A 29 4.77 29.17 -3.72
CA LYS A 29 6.15 29.15 -3.28
C LYS A 29 6.80 27.78 -3.49
N VAL A 30 6.13 26.70 -3.13
CA VAL A 30 6.60 25.32 -3.37
C VAL A 30 6.71 25.04 -4.87
N ILE A 31 5.72 25.42 -5.70
CA ILE A 31 5.76 25.18 -7.14
C ILE A 31 6.94 25.92 -7.80
N ARG A 32 7.19 27.19 -7.45
CA ARG A 32 8.32 27.96 -8.01
C ARG A 32 9.68 27.47 -7.58
N ASN A 33 9.79 26.88 -6.40
CA ASN A 33 11.09 26.44 -5.89
C ASN A 33 11.60 25.22 -6.66
N LEU A 34 12.72 25.38 -7.35
CA LEU A 34 13.44 24.29 -8.04
C LEU A 34 14.77 23.93 -7.36
N LYS A 35 15.07 24.52 -6.19
CA LYS A 35 16.27 24.21 -5.39
C LYS A 35 15.99 23.00 -4.49
N THR A 36 17.06 22.39 -4.00
CA THR A 36 16.97 21.33 -3.00
C THR A 36 16.28 21.81 -1.73
N VAL A 37 15.16 21.16 -1.36
CA VAL A 37 14.33 21.51 -0.21
C VAL A 37 13.45 20.32 0.17
N ASP A 38 13.13 20.18 1.45
CA ASP A 38 12.11 19.26 1.93
C ASP A 38 10.76 19.98 2.10
N ILE A 39 9.67 19.33 1.76
CA ILE A 39 8.31 19.88 1.82
C ILE A 39 7.52 19.09 2.84
N LYS A 40 7.20 19.75 3.96
CA LYS A 40 6.30 19.20 4.98
C LYS A 40 4.87 19.53 4.61
N ALA A 41 4.01 18.55 4.53
CA ALA A 41 2.66 18.75 4.05
C ALA A 41 1.65 17.95 4.86
N CYS A 42 0.71 18.62 5.51
CA CYS A 42 -0.34 17.97 6.29
C CYS A 42 -1.32 17.17 5.40
N PRO A 43 -2.13 16.27 5.98
CA PRO A 43 -3.15 15.53 5.24
C PRO A 43 -4.16 16.46 4.58
N GLY A 44 -4.45 16.23 3.29
CA GLY A 44 -5.39 17.07 2.54
C GLY A 44 -4.86 18.43 2.13
N SER A 45 -3.58 18.75 2.35
CA SER A 45 -2.97 20.01 1.89
C SER A 45 -2.77 20.10 0.37
N GLY A 46 -2.98 19.00 -0.38
CA GLY A 46 -2.76 19.00 -1.84
C GLY A 46 -1.33 18.73 -2.26
N LYS A 47 -0.54 17.97 -1.46
CA LYS A 47 0.82 17.50 -1.78
C LYS A 47 0.98 17.06 -3.24
N THR A 48 0.24 16.01 -3.60
CA THR A 48 0.31 15.39 -4.93
C THR A 48 -0.12 16.37 -6.03
N THR A 49 -1.17 17.16 -5.79
CA THR A 49 -1.62 18.19 -6.75
C THR A 49 -0.54 19.25 -6.98
N THR A 50 0.16 19.68 -5.92
CA THR A 50 1.28 20.65 -6.00
C THR A 50 2.46 20.07 -6.79
N LEU A 51 2.80 18.81 -6.53
CA LEU A 51 3.84 18.11 -7.29
C LEU A 51 3.46 17.98 -8.76
N ILE A 52 2.24 17.55 -9.06
CA ILE A 52 1.74 17.41 -10.43
C ILE A 52 1.74 18.76 -11.15
N ALA A 53 1.31 19.85 -10.50
CA ALA A 53 1.36 21.20 -11.07
C ALA A 53 2.79 21.56 -11.50
N LYS A 54 3.76 21.33 -10.62
CA LYS A 54 5.18 21.55 -10.91
C LYS A 54 5.67 20.69 -12.07
N LEU A 55 5.32 19.40 -12.10
CA LEU A 55 5.72 18.47 -13.16
C LEU A 55 5.15 18.88 -14.51
N LEU A 56 3.89 19.28 -14.60
CA LEU A 56 3.26 19.75 -15.84
C LEU A 56 3.88 21.05 -16.35
N ILE A 57 4.26 21.97 -15.46
CA ILE A 57 4.99 23.19 -15.86
C ILE A 57 6.37 22.82 -16.40
N LEU A 58 7.08 21.92 -15.74
CA LEU A 58 8.41 21.46 -16.20
C LEU A 58 8.31 20.67 -17.50
N GLU A 59 7.26 19.89 -17.71
CA GLU A 59 7.01 19.17 -18.96
C GLU A 59 6.91 20.11 -20.17
N LYS A 60 6.22 21.25 -20.02
CA LYS A 60 6.15 22.29 -21.07
C LYS A 60 7.52 22.92 -21.38
N LYS A 61 8.47 22.84 -20.45
CA LYS A 61 9.83 23.38 -20.58
C LYS A 61 10.87 22.34 -21.03
N LEU A 62 10.44 21.11 -21.36
CA LEU A 62 11.31 20.06 -21.92
C LEU A 62 11.60 20.31 -23.41
N PRO A 63 12.81 19.99 -23.91
CA PRO A 63 13.90 19.31 -23.21
C PRO A 63 14.72 20.24 -22.32
N LEU A 64 15.29 19.68 -21.25
CA LEU A 64 16.22 20.41 -20.39
C LEU A 64 17.59 20.58 -21.08
N LYS A 65 18.42 21.52 -20.56
CA LYS A 65 19.81 21.66 -21.03
C LYS A 65 20.56 20.33 -20.92
N ASN A 66 21.46 20.08 -21.87
CA ASN A 66 22.27 18.87 -21.94
C ASN A 66 21.45 17.56 -22.01
N ASN A 67 20.21 17.64 -22.50
CA ASN A 67 19.28 16.51 -22.56
C ASN A 67 19.10 15.80 -21.19
N GLN A 68 19.17 16.56 -20.11
CA GLN A 68 18.93 16.05 -18.76
C GLN A 68 17.43 15.76 -18.56
N GLY A 69 17.12 14.86 -17.66
CA GLY A 69 15.73 14.46 -17.34
C GLY A 69 15.29 14.87 -15.94
N ILE A 70 14.03 14.58 -15.70
CA ILE A 70 13.35 14.67 -14.41
C ILE A 70 13.17 13.24 -13.89
N CYS A 71 13.57 12.98 -12.66
CA CYS A 71 13.30 11.74 -11.96
C CYS A 71 12.21 11.96 -10.90
N VAL A 72 11.14 11.17 -10.94
CA VAL A 72 10.06 11.20 -9.94
C VAL A 72 9.95 9.83 -9.32
N LEU A 73 10.12 9.77 -8.02
CA LEU A 73 10.04 8.53 -7.24
C LEU A 73 8.91 8.62 -6.21
N THR A 74 8.05 7.60 -6.21
CA THR A 74 6.98 7.46 -5.23
C THR A 74 7.15 6.16 -4.44
N HIS A 75 6.44 6.04 -3.32
CA HIS A 75 6.48 4.79 -2.55
C HIS A 75 5.55 3.71 -3.13
N THR A 76 4.45 4.11 -3.77
CA THR A 76 3.39 3.21 -4.25
C THR A 76 3.09 3.37 -5.74
N ASN A 77 2.57 2.31 -6.35
CA ASN A 77 2.08 2.37 -7.74
C ASN A 77 0.88 3.31 -7.88
N VAL A 78 0.09 3.52 -6.82
CA VAL A 78 -1.04 4.47 -6.83
C VAL A 78 -0.54 5.88 -7.10
N GLY A 79 0.55 6.31 -6.44
CA GLY A 79 1.16 7.62 -6.70
C GLY A 79 1.67 7.77 -8.15
N VAL A 80 2.28 6.71 -8.71
CA VAL A 80 2.70 6.71 -10.14
C VAL A 80 1.50 6.84 -11.06
N ASN A 81 0.43 6.09 -10.80
CA ASN A 81 -0.79 6.12 -11.61
C ASN A 81 -1.50 7.48 -11.53
N GLU A 82 -1.56 8.09 -10.34
CA GLU A 82 -2.14 9.43 -10.17
C GLU A 82 -1.40 10.48 -11.00
N ILE A 83 -0.06 10.43 -11.02
CA ILE A 83 0.75 11.31 -11.86
C ILE A 83 0.45 11.04 -13.34
N LYS A 84 0.33 9.78 -13.73
CA LYS A 84 0.04 9.39 -15.12
C LYS A 84 -1.35 9.84 -15.58
N GLU A 85 -2.37 9.65 -14.76
CA GLU A 85 -3.76 9.99 -15.09
C GLU A 85 -3.98 11.51 -15.20
N ARG A 86 -3.25 12.29 -14.38
CA ARG A 86 -3.36 13.75 -14.37
C ARG A 86 -2.41 14.44 -15.34
N SER A 87 -1.44 13.73 -15.93
CA SER A 87 -0.62 14.27 -17.00
C SER A 87 -1.44 14.34 -18.30
N SER A 88 -1.42 15.50 -18.94
CA SER A 88 -2.17 15.76 -20.18
C SER A 88 -1.71 14.80 -21.30
N ASN A 89 -2.65 14.06 -21.90
CA ASN A 89 -2.43 13.02 -22.93
C ASN A 89 -1.54 11.86 -22.44
N GLN A 90 -2.18 10.85 -21.82
CA GLN A 90 -1.54 9.66 -21.22
C GLN A 90 -0.50 8.95 -22.11
N GLU A 91 -0.67 8.96 -23.44
CA GLU A 91 0.23 8.27 -24.37
C GLU A 91 1.38 9.14 -24.89
N GLU A 92 1.27 10.46 -24.81
CA GLU A 92 2.24 11.42 -25.38
C GLU A 92 3.04 12.21 -24.34
N SER A 93 2.77 12.02 -23.03
CA SER A 93 3.46 12.78 -21.97
C SER A 93 4.97 12.54 -22.00
N LYS A 94 5.74 13.61 -22.20
CA LYS A 94 7.20 13.60 -22.19
C LYS A 94 7.79 13.16 -20.86
N LEU A 95 7.05 13.28 -19.75
CA LEU A 95 7.51 12.85 -18.41
C LEU A 95 7.82 11.35 -18.34
N PHE A 96 7.14 10.53 -19.15
CA PHE A 96 7.36 9.08 -19.19
C PHE A 96 8.34 8.63 -20.27
N GLN A 97 8.86 9.56 -21.08
CA GLN A 97 9.83 9.30 -22.13
C GLN A 97 11.25 9.57 -21.64
N TYR A 98 12.23 8.93 -22.31
CA TYR A 98 13.64 9.26 -22.09
C TYR A 98 13.91 10.74 -22.41
N PRO A 99 14.73 11.44 -21.59
CA PRO A 99 15.57 11.01 -20.48
C PRO A 99 14.87 10.94 -19.10
N ASN A 100 13.58 11.28 -19.01
CA ASN A 100 12.84 11.32 -17.76
C ASN A 100 12.60 9.91 -17.19
N HIS A 101 12.20 9.85 -15.90
CA HIS A 101 11.86 8.60 -15.23
C HIS A 101 10.83 8.84 -14.14
N VAL A 102 9.68 8.19 -14.22
CA VAL A 102 8.63 8.20 -13.20
C VAL A 102 8.35 6.77 -12.79
N SER A 103 8.59 6.43 -11.53
CA SER A 103 8.36 5.07 -11.00
C SER A 103 8.29 5.03 -9.48
N THR A 104 8.10 3.83 -8.93
CA THR A 104 8.37 3.60 -7.50
C THR A 104 9.88 3.51 -7.25
N ILE A 105 10.30 3.79 -6.00
CA ILE A 105 11.71 3.64 -5.56
C ILE A 105 12.22 2.23 -5.89
N GLN A 106 11.41 1.18 -5.64
CA GLN A 106 11.79 -0.20 -5.92
C GLN A 106 12.05 -0.47 -7.40
N VAL A 107 11.21 0.05 -8.28
CA VAL A 107 11.37 -0.09 -9.75
C VAL A 107 12.63 0.64 -10.22
N PHE A 108 12.92 1.82 -9.67
CA PHE A 108 14.16 2.55 -9.95
C PHE A 108 15.40 1.71 -9.56
N VAL A 109 15.41 1.19 -8.33
CA VAL A 109 16.51 0.34 -7.83
C VAL A 109 16.68 -0.90 -8.71
N ASN A 110 15.59 -1.58 -9.03
CA ASN A 110 15.65 -2.75 -9.89
C ASN A 110 16.25 -2.44 -11.27
N LYS A 111 15.76 -1.36 -11.91
CA LYS A 111 16.14 -1.02 -13.28
C LYS A 111 17.57 -0.54 -13.42
N TYR A 112 18.02 0.33 -12.54
CA TYR A 112 19.31 1.03 -12.70
C TYR A 112 20.45 0.40 -11.91
N LEU A 113 20.16 -0.41 -10.90
CA LEU A 113 21.17 -0.95 -9.98
C LEU A 113 21.10 -2.47 -9.87
N ALA A 114 20.01 -3.04 -9.38
CA ALA A 114 19.97 -4.46 -9.01
C ALA A 114 20.08 -5.41 -10.21
N ILE A 115 19.30 -5.19 -11.28
CA ILE A 115 19.35 -6.04 -12.47
C ILE A 115 20.70 -5.93 -13.18
N PRO A 116 21.26 -4.72 -13.43
CA PRO A 116 22.61 -4.60 -13.97
C PRO A 116 23.68 -5.25 -13.09
N SER A 117 23.59 -5.07 -11.77
CA SER A 117 24.47 -5.71 -10.79
C SER A 117 24.45 -7.23 -10.87
N TYR A 118 23.26 -7.80 -10.85
CA TYR A 118 23.10 -9.25 -10.93
C TYR A 118 23.71 -9.81 -12.22
N LYS A 119 23.42 -9.17 -13.35
CA LYS A 119 23.97 -9.57 -14.66
C LYS A 119 25.49 -9.47 -14.69
N HIS A 120 26.06 -8.41 -14.09
CA HIS A 120 27.51 -8.21 -14.06
C HIS A 120 28.22 -9.25 -13.20
N PHE A 121 27.79 -9.48 -11.94
CA PHE A 121 28.49 -10.32 -10.98
C PHE A 121 28.20 -11.82 -11.15
N TYR A 122 27.02 -12.19 -11.65
CA TYR A 122 26.57 -13.59 -11.74
C TYR A 122 26.43 -14.09 -13.18
N ASN A 123 26.68 -13.22 -14.17
CA ASN A 123 26.59 -13.50 -15.62
C ASN A 123 25.30 -14.23 -16.03
N ASP A 124 24.19 -13.95 -15.34
CA ASP A 124 22.86 -14.53 -15.58
C ASP A 124 21.78 -13.46 -15.48
N ASN A 125 20.57 -13.81 -15.91
CA ASN A 125 19.43 -12.92 -15.85
C ASN A 125 18.64 -13.14 -14.55
N VAL A 126 18.16 -12.05 -13.98
CA VAL A 126 17.21 -12.10 -12.86
C VAL A 126 15.92 -12.80 -13.31
N TYR A 127 15.49 -13.81 -12.55
CA TYR A 127 14.21 -14.49 -12.80
C TYR A 127 13.04 -13.61 -12.30
N SER A 128 13.09 -13.16 -11.04
CA SER A 128 12.11 -12.26 -10.45
C SER A 128 12.69 -11.46 -9.29
N ILE A 129 12.19 -10.23 -9.10
CA ILE A 129 12.40 -9.42 -7.89
C ILE A 129 11.03 -9.08 -7.35
N ASP A 130 10.46 -9.98 -6.57
CA ASP A 130 9.18 -9.76 -5.89
C ASP A 130 9.04 -10.67 -4.66
N GLN A 131 8.39 -10.16 -3.63
CA GLN A 131 8.28 -10.84 -2.34
C GLN A 131 7.41 -12.09 -2.39
N GLU A 132 6.43 -12.14 -3.28
CA GLU A 132 5.49 -13.26 -3.38
C GLU A 132 6.16 -14.48 -4.00
N THR A 133 6.79 -14.31 -5.20
CA THR A 133 7.57 -15.38 -5.87
C THR A 133 8.70 -15.87 -4.98
N TYR A 134 9.38 -14.94 -4.29
CA TYR A 134 10.44 -15.27 -3.35
C TYR A 134 9.91 -16.13 -2.19
N SER A 135 8.82 -15.70 -1.52
CA SER A 135 8.24 -16.42 -0.38
C SER A 135 7.73 -17.81 -0.77
N GLU A 136 7.07 -17.96 -1.92
CA GLU A 136 6.65 -19.27 -2.42
C GLU A 136 7.84 -20.20 -2.70
N SER A 137 8.88 -19.66 -3.34
CA SER A 137 10.08 -20.43 -3.67
C SER A 137 10.87 -20.80 -2.43
N PHE A 138 10.93 -19.86 -1.47
CA PHE A 138 11.52 -20.10 -0.14
C PHE A 138 10.78 -21.23 0.59
N ASN A 139 9.46 -21.17 0.68
CA ASN A 139 8.66 -22.19 1.34
C ASN A 139 8.84 -23.58 0.70
N ARG A 140 8.86 -23.65 -0.64
CA ARG A 140 9.13 -24.91 -1.37
C ARG A 140 10.53 -25.44 -1.09
N ALA A 141 11.52 -24.58 -1.05
CA ALA A 141 12.90 -24.97 -0.72
C ALA A 141 13.03 -25.38 0.75
N PHE A 142 12.40 -24.65 1.65
CA PHE A 142 12.39 -24.96 3.08
C PHE A 142 11.75 -26.33 3.38
N LEU A 143 10.68 -26.71 2.67
CA LEU A 143 10.05 -28.02 2.82
C LEU A 143 10.94 -29.19 2.38
N LYS A 144 11.98 -28.95 1.58
CA LYS A 144 12.98 -29.97 1.20
C LYS A 144 14.04 -30.23 2.28
N ILE A 145 14.17 -29.32 3.26
CA ILE A 145 15.04 -29.54 4.41
C ILE A 145 14.49 -30.71 5.23
N PRO A 146 15.34 -31.68 5.69
CA PRO A 146 14.87 -32.82 6.47
C PRO A 146 14.09 -32.39 7.71
N TRP A 147 13.04 -33.13 8.06
CA TRP A 147 12.08 -32.79 9.12
C TRP A 147 12.75 -32.46 10.46
N LYS A 148 13.78 -33.21 10.86
CA LYS A 148 14.55 -32.98 12.10
C LYS A 148 15.05 -31.53 12.22
N TYR A 149 15.62 -30.97 11.15
CA TYR A 149 16.19 -29.63 11.14
C TYR A 149 15.09 -28.57 11.01
N ARG A 150 14.05 -28.83 10.20
CA ARG A 150 12.88 -27.94 10.10
C ARG A 150 12.20 -27.74 11.45
N THR A 151 12.05 -28.80 12.25
CA THR A 151 11.44 -28.71 13.59
C THR A 151 12.26 -27.83 14.52
N ASN A 152 13.59 -27.95 14.49
CA ASN A 152 14.48 -27.09 15.28
C ASN A 152 14.40 -25.63 14.86
N ILE A 153 14.32 -25.36 13.56
CA ILE A 153 14.16 -24.00 13.03
C ILE A 153 12.80 -23.43 13.44
N ASN A 154 11.71 -24.20 13.26
CA ASN A 154 10.34 -23.76 13.55
C ASN A 154 10.08 -23.54 15.05
N ARG A 155 10.86 -24.13 15.96
CA ARG A 155 10.82 -23.80 17.40
C ARG A 155 11.27 -22.36 17.69
N LYS A 156 12.18 -21.82 16.87
CA LYS A 156 12.72 -20.46 17.04
C LYS A 156 12.04 -19.43 16.13
N TYR A 157 11.65 -19.82 14.91
CA TYR A 157 11.11 -18.94 13.88
C TYR A 157 9.94 -19.60 13.16
N LYS A 158 8.82 -18.90 13.03
CA LYS A 158 7.78 -19.30 12.07
C LYS A 158 8.32 -19.17 10.64
N THR A 159 7.90 -20.03 9.72
CA THR A 159 8.46 -20.07 8.36
C THR A 159 8.31 -18.74 7.62
N ASP A 160 7.18 -18.05 7.75
CA ASP A 160 6.97 -16.73 7.14
C ASP A 160 7.91 -15.66 7.74
N ASP A 161 8.14 -15.69 9.06
CA ASP A 161 9.10 -14.81 9.73
C ASP A 161 10.53 -15.10 9.29
N LEU A 162 10.88 -16.36 9.13
CA LEU A 162 12.19 -16.77 8.66
C LEU A 162 12.46 -16.27 7.25
N CYS A 163 11.48 -16.41 6.34
CA CYS A 163 11.57 -15.93 4.97
C CYS A 163 11.89 -14.42 4.90
N ASN A 164 11.27 -13.63 5.78
CA ASN A 164 11.50 -12.20 5.83
C ASN A 164 12.79 -11.78 6.55
N LYS A 165 13.29 -12.63 7.45
CA LYS A 165 14.45 -12.32 8.33
C LYS A 165 15.77 -12.89 7.82
N LEU A 166 15.75 -13.92 6.95
CA LEU A 166 16.96 -14.56 6.41
C LEU A 166 17.47 -13.77 5.19
N ASN A 167 18.40 -12.85 5.42
CA ASN A 167 18.86 -11.91 4.41
C ASN A 167 20.38 -11.82 4.35
N PHE A 168 20.91 -11.45 3.18
CA PHE A 168 22.30 -11.04 3.08
C PHE A 168 22.54 -9.69 3.80
N CYS A 169 23.77 -9.48 4.26
CA CYS A 169 24.16 -8.17 4.75
C CYS A 169 24.18 -7.15 3.59
N LEU A 170 23.72 -5.93 3.85
CA LEU A 170 23.64 -4.89 2.82
C LEU A 170 25.01 -4.40 2.34
N GLU A 171 26.02 -4.41 3.21
CA GLU A 171 27.35 -3.87 2.91
C GLU A 171 28.41 -4.96 2.69
N GLU A 172 28.15 -6.16 3.22
CA GLU A 172 29.01 -7.33 3.18
C GLU A 172 28.18 -8.55 2.77
N ASP A 173 27.93 -8.67 1.47
CA ASP A 173 27.01 -9.68 0.89
C ASP A 173 27.46 -11.14 1.10
N GLU A 174 28.65 -11.36 1.66
CA GLU A 174 29.13 -12.69 2.07
C GLU A 174 28.44 -13.20 3.35
N PHE A 175 27.95 -12.31 4.21
CA PHE A 175 27.31 -12.69 5.46
C PHE A 175 25.80 -12.76 5.34
N ILE A 176 25.22 -13.82 5.90
CA ILE A 176 23.77 -14.00 6.02
C ILE A 176 23.35 -13.69 7.46
N TYR A 177 22.25 -12.97 7.60
CA TYR A 177 21.65 -12.59 8.86
C TYR A 177 20.25 -13.22 9.02
N ILE A 178 19.87 -13.49 10.27
CA ILE A 178 18.48 -13.73 10.68
C ILE A 178 18.05 -12.54 11.55
N GLY A 179 17.24 -11.65 10.99
CA GLY A 179 16.96 -10.37 11.63
C GLY A 179 18.23 -9.55 11.80
N ASN A 180 18.60 -9.23 13.05
CA ASN A 180 19.76 -8.40 13.38
C ASN A 180 20.99 -9.20 13.80
N LYS A 181 20.97 -10.55 13.75
CA LYS A 181 22.09 -11.40 14.16
C LYS A 181 22.67 -12.13 12.96
N LYS A 182 24.01 -12.28 12.92
CA LYS A 182 24.63 -13.14 11.91
C LYS A 182 24.09 -14.57 12.04
N LEU A 183 23.95 -15.28 10.93
CA LEU A 183 23.51 -16.67 10.93
C LEU A 183 24.45 -17.54 11.76
N SER A 184 25.76 -17.25 11.72
CA SER A 184 26.80 -17.90 12.52
C SER A 184 26.65 -17.69 14.03
N ASP A 185 26.06 -16.57 14.46
CA ASP A 185 25.81 -16.32 15.89
C ASP A 185 24.58 -17.07 16.41
N VAL A 186 23.71 -17.53 15.52
CA VAL A 186 22.46 -18.25 15.86
C VAL A 186 22.62 -19.76 15.72
N TYR A 187 23.40 -20.20 14.73
CA TYR A 187 23.69 -21.60 14.44
C TYR A 187 25.18 -21.74 14.15
N ASN A 188 25.83 -22.74 14.78
CA ASN A 188 27.22 -23.04 14.53
C ASN A 188 27.46 -23.33 13.02
N GLU A 189 28.48 -22.73 12.42
CA GLU A 189 28.81 -22.85 10.99
C GLU A 189 29.02 -24.26 10.51
N THR A 190 29.48 -25.18 11.39
CA THR A 190 29.65 -26.61 11.09
C THR A 190 28.34 -27.39 11.18
N SER A 191 27.23 -26.77 11.67
CA SER A 191 25.97 -27.50 11.84
C SER A 191 25.21 -27.63 10.52
N ASP A 192 24.53 -28.78 10.37
CA ASP A 192 23.67 -29.03 9.20
C ASP A 192 22.58 -27.94 9.07
N THR A 193 22.04 -27.45 10.20
CA THR A 193 21.02 -26.39 10.19
C THR A 193 21.54 -25.10 9.55
N TYR A 194 22.76 -24.70 9.89
CA TYR A 194 23.43 -23.54 9.27
C TYR A 194 23.59 -23.77 7.76
N ASN A 195 24.13 -24.92 7.38
CA ASN A 195 24.39 -25.26 5.99
C ASN A 195 23.10 -25.32 5.16
N TYR A 196 22.00 -25.88 5.69
CA TYR A 196 20.71 -25.88 5.00
C TYR A 196 20.15 -24.46 4.79
N LEU A 197 20.22 -23.57 5.79
CA LEU A 197 19.71 -22.20 5.68
C LEU A 197 20.58 -21.37 4.73
N LYS A 198 21.91 -21.50 4.81
CA LYS A 198 22.85 -20.84 3.90
C LYS A 198 22.65 -21.33 2.47
N GLY A 199 22.56 -22.65 2.29
CA GLY A 199 22.31 -23.25 0.99
C GLY A 199 20.98 -22.80 0.39
N LEU A 200 19.90 -22.79 1.16
CA LEU A 200 18.58 -22.32 0.72
C LEU A 200 18.63 -20.87 0.21
N LYS A 201 19.28 -19.97 0.97
CA LYS A 201 19.39 -18.56 0.59
C LYS A 201 20.21 -18.38 -0.68
N ASN A 202 21.36 -19.04 -0.76
CA ASN A 202 22.24 -19.00 -1.93
C ASN A 202 21.57 -19.61 -3.18
N ASP A 203 20.86 -20.72 -3.04
CA ASP A 203 20.19 -21.40 -4.15
C ASP A 203 19.11 -20.52 -4.79
N LEU A 204 18.32 -19.81 -3.98
CA LEU A 204 17.32 -18.87 -4.49
C LEU A 204 17.99 -17.72 -5.21
N PHE A 205 19.01 -17.15 -4.59
CA PHE A 205 19.76 -16.03 -5.14
C PHE A 205 20.42 -16.40 -6.48
N ASN A 206 21.12 -17.55 -6.54
CA ASN A 206 21.78 -18.04 -7.76
C ASN A 206 20.79 -18.39 -8.88
N LYS A 207 19.52 -18.68 -8.55
CA LYS A 207 18.44 -18.87 -9.53
C LYS A 207 17.81 -17.55 -9.98
N GLY A 208 18.31 -16.42 -9.54
CA GLY A 208 17.75 -15.11 -9.83
C GLY A 208 16.38 -14.85 -9.19
N ILE A 209 15.99 -15.65 -8.18
CA ILE A 209 14.76 -15.47 -7.41
C ILE A 209 15.10 -14.61 -6.21
N LEU A 210 14.85 -13.30 -6.33
CA LEU A 210 15.32 -12.29 -5.41
C LEU A 210 14.18 -11.68 -4.60
N SER A 211 14.42 -11.44 -3.31
CA SER A 211 13.57 -10.60 -2.48
C SER A 211 13.83 -9.11 -2.77
N TYR A 212 12.97 -8.22 -2.28
CA TYR A 212 13.26 -6.79 -2.34
C TYR A 212 14.55 -6.42 -1.60
N HIS A 213 14.86 -7.09 -0.49
CA HIS A 213 16.11 -6.88 0.22
C HIS A 213 17.33 -7.24 -0.62
N ASP A 214 17.29 -8.35 -1.36
CA ASP A 214 18.37 -8.76 -2.25
C ASP A 214 18.66 -7.73 -3.35
N ALA A 215 17.62 -7.04 -3.83
CA ALA A 215 17.81 -5.97 -4.78
C ALA A 215 18.61 -4.80 -4.19
N TYR A 216 18.42 -4.48 -2.90
CA TYR A 216 19.24 -3.47 -2.22
C TYR A 216 20.67 -3.93 -1.99
N VAL A 217 20.88 -5.20 -1.61
CA VAL A 217 22.22 -5.79 -1.50
C VAL A 217 23.01 -5.62 -2.81
N LEU A 218 22.39 -6.00 -3.92
CA LEU A 218 22.96 -5.83 -5.26
C LEU A 218 23.23 -4.37 -5.62
N ALA A 219 22.31 -3.47 -5.23
CA ALA A 219 22.46 -2.04 -5.48
C ALA A 219 23.64 -1.44 -4.69
N PHE A 220 23.83 -1.83 -3.43
CA PHE A 220 24.98 -1.40 -2.65
C PHE A 220 26.29 -1.99 -3.18
N LYS A 221 26.28 -3.27 -3.60
CA LYS A 221 27.44 -3.95 -4.17
C LYS A 221 27.94 -3.25 -5.43
N ILE A 222 27.05 -2.96 -6.39
CA ILE A 222 27.47 -2.33 -7.64
C ILE A 222 27.96 -0.90 -7.43
N LEU A 223 27.36 -0.14 -6.50
CA LEU A 223 27.81 1.22 -6.16
C LEU A 223 29.14 1.23 -5.39
N LYS A 224 29.50 0.14 -4.71
CA LYS A 224 30.79 -0.03 -4.05
C LYS A 224 31.89 -0.32 -5.08
N GLU A 225 31.59 -1.18 -6.04
CA GLU A 225 32.54 -1.58 -7.10
C GLU A 225 32.71 -0.49 -8.17
N PHE A 226 31.63 0.21 -8.52
CA PHE A 226 31.60 1.23 -9.56
C PHE A 226 31.02 2.55 -9.02
N PRO A 227 31.82 3.33 -8.24
CA PRO A 227 31.36 4.60 -7.66
C PRO A 227 30.93 5.63 -8.70
N GLU A 228 31.45 5.56 -9.93
CA GLU A 228 31.12 6.44 -11.05
C GLU A 228 29.66 6.33 -11.52
N ILE A 229 28.95 5.26 -11.18
CA ILE A 229 27.51 5.14 -11.44
C ILE A 229 26.73 6.31 -10.86
N ARG A 230 27.16 6.81 -9.70
CA ARG A 230 26.61 8.04 -9.09
C ARG A 230 26.68 9.22 -10.06
N ASN A 231 27.82 9.43 -10.70
CA ASN A 231 28.03 10.55 -11.62
C ASN A 231 27.16 10.37 -12.88
N LEU A 232 27.07 9.15 -13.41
CA LEU A 232 26.25 8.85 -14.59
C LEU A 232 24.76 9.11 -14.32
N ILE A 233 24.24 8.66 -13.18
CA ILE A 233 22.83 8.89 -12.81
C ILE A 233 22.60 10.38 -12.52
N SER A 234 23.49 11.05 -11.83
CA SER A 234 23.38 12.47 -11.50
C SER A 234 23.50 13.35 -12.76
N ALA A 235 24.33 12.98 -13.72
CA ALA A 235 24.43 13.68 -15.00
C ALA A 235 23.13 13.55 -15.83
N ARG A 236 22.43 12.43 -15.73
CA ARG A 236 21.18 12.21 -16.43
C ARG A 236 20.02 13.01 -15.87
N PHE A 237 19.91 13.13 -14.54
CA PHE A 237 18.75 13.75 -13.90
C PHE A 237 19.09 15.10 -13.29
N ARG A 238 18.45 16.17 -13.77
CA ARG A 238 18.60 17.52 -13.20
C ARG A 238 17.77 17.69 -11.93
N TYR A 239 16.58 17.08 -11.89
CA TYR A 239 15.64 17.17 -10.79
C TYR A 239 15.25 15.78 -10.32
N LEU A 240 15.22 15.59 -8.99
CA LEU A 240 14.67 14.45 -8.32
C LEU A 240 13.53 14.90 -7.40
N PHE A 241 12.32 14.44 -7.67
CA PHE A 241 11.16 14.63 -6.82
C PHE A 241 10.79 13.31 -6.17
N MET A 242 10.63 13.31 -4.86
CA MET A 242 10.24 12.12 -4.11
C MET A 242 8.99 12.40 -3.30
N ASP A 243 7.93 11.60 -3.48
CA ASP A 243 6.65 11.72 -2.76
C ASP A 243 6.49 10.60 -1.72
N GLU A 244 5.62 10.85 -0.72
CA GLU A 244 5.33 9.96 0.41
C GLU A 244 6.60 9.55 1.20
N MET A 245 7.47 10.51 1.44
CA MET A 245 8.79 10.29 2.04
C MET A 245 8.75 9.69 3.45
N GLN A 246 7.66 9.87 4.20
CA GLN A 246 7.47 9.28 5.52
C GLN A 246 7.47 7.74 5.50
N ASP A 247 7.16 7.13 4.35
CA ASP A 247 7.14 5.67 4.20
C ASP A 247 8.49 5.11 3.73
N THR A 248 9.48 5.98 3.49
CA THR A 248 10.81 5.59 3.01
C THR A 248 11.67 5.03 4.14
N SER A 249 12.20 3.83 3.95
CA SER A 249 13.06 3.19 4.94
C SER A 249 14.46 3.84 5.03
N SER A 250 15.15 3.63 6.15
CA SER A 250 16.54 4.08 6.33
C SER A 250 17.48 3.50 5.26
N VAL A 251 17.26 2.25 4.83
CA VAL A 251 18.02 1.59 3.76
C VAL A 251 17.81 2.29 2.41
N GLN A 252 16.56 2.62 2.07
CA GLN A 252 16.22 3.33 0.85
C GLN A 252 16.87 4.73 0.85
N MET A 253 16.75 5.47 1.95
CA MET A 253 17.37 6.79 2.07
C MET A 253 18.91 6.72 1.96
N LYS A 254 19.54 5.73 2.60
CA LYS A 254 20.99 5.51 2.51
C LYS A 254 21.42 5.24 1.05
N LEU A 255 20.65 4.42 0.34
CA LEU A 255 20.89 4.12 -1.07
C LEU A 255 20.72 5.36 -1.95
N LEU A 256 19.61 6.08 -1.84
CA LEU A 256 19.33 7.28 -2.64
C LEU A 256 20.38 8.38 -2.42
N ASN A 257 20.86 8.56 -1.18
CA ASN A 257 21.96 9.49 -0.88
C ASN A 257 23.30 9.05 -1.49
N ARG A 258 23.52 7.74 -1.76
CA ARG A 258 24.71 7.25 -2.47
C ARG A 258 24.58 7.40 -3.99
N VAL A 259 23.34 7.30 -4.51
CA VAL A 259 23.06 7.34 -5.95
C VAL A 259 23.06 8.75 -6.53
N PHE A 260 22.49 9.72 -5.80
CA PHE A 260 22.32 11.07 -6.30
C PHE A 260 23.32 12.04 -5.64
N ASP A 261 24.02 12.78 -6.50
CA ASP A 261 24.89 13.86 -6.06
C ASP A 261 24.10 15.15 -5.84
N LYS A 262 24.06 15.63 -4.59
CA LYS A 262 23.29 16.82 -4.18
C LYS A 262 23.83 18.13 -4.76
N GLU A 263 25.04 18.14 -5.25
CA GLU A 263 25.63 19.31 -5.92
C GLU A 263 25.17 19.41 -7.38
N GLN A 264 24.91 18.26 -8.02
CA GLN A 264 24.50 18.19 -9.41
C GLN A 264 22.98 18.11 -9.58
N VAL A 265 22.28 17.41 -8.67
CA VAL A 265 20.85 17.12 -8.74
C VAL A 265 20.10 17.94 -7.71
N SER A 266 19.09 18.68 -8.14
CA SER A 266 18.15 19.32 -7.22
C SER A 266 17.16 18.30 -6.67
N ILE A 267 17.18 18.08 -5.36
CA ILE A 267 16.41 17.03 -4.68
C ILE A 267 15.29 17.66 -3.85
N GLN A 268 14.05 17.26 -4.10
CA GLN A 268 12.89 17.68 -3.32
C GLN A 268 12.14 16.45 -2.77
N CYS A 269 12.06 16.37 -1.45
CA CYS A 269 11.36 15.33 -0.71
C CYS A 269 10.06 15.88 -0.17
N ILE A 270 8.95 15.23 -0.45
CA ILE A 270 7.60 15.65 -0.04
C ILE A 270 7.03 14.57 0.88
N GLY A 271 6.51 14.96 2.04
CA GLY A 271 5.94 13.98 2.97
C GLY A 271 5.31 14.61 4.22
N ASP A 272 4.78 13.74 5.06
CA ASP A 272 4.20 14.07 6.35
C ASP A 272 4.77 13.16 7.45
N GLU A 273 5.69 13.67 8.27
CA GLU A 273 6.35 12.90 9.33
C GLU A 273 5.34 12.23 10.29
N ASN A 274 4.16 12.83 10.47
CA ASN A 274 3.13 12.31 11.38
C ASN A 274 2.31 11.14 10.77
N GLN A 275 2.45 10.84 9.47
CA GLN A 275 1.79 9.71 8.80
C GLN A 275 2.67 8.46 8.64
N ALA A 276 3.79 8.38 9.31
CA ALA A 276 4.72 7.23 9.25
C ALA A 276 4.16 6.03 10.04
N ILE A 277 3.23 5.28 9.46
CA ILE A 277 2.58 4.12 10.12
C ILE A 277 3.11 2.76 9.67
N PHE A 278 3.93 2.70 8.64
CA PHE A 278 4.53 1.44 8.20
C PHE A 278 5.83 1.20 8.98
N GLU A 279 5.87 0.09 9.72
CA GLU A 279 7.08 -0.32 10.46
C GLU A 279 8.24 -0.53 9.50
N ASN A 280 9.26 0.29 9.65
CA ASN A 280 10.58 -0.06 9.17
C ASN A 280 11.20 -1.04 10.17
N SER A 281 11.69 -2.17 9.67
CA SER A 281 12.32 -3.24 10.48
C SER A 281 13.45 -2.74 11.41
N SER A 282 14.00 -1.56 11.15
CA SER A 282 15.02 -0.89 11.96
C SER A 282 14.48 0.06 13.04
N GLY A 283 13.19 0.39 13.04
CA GLY A 283 12.60 1.34 14.00
C GLY A 283 13.04 2.79 13.83
N GLU A 284 13.85 3.12 12.83
CA GLU A 284 14.27 4.47 12.51
C GLU A 284 13.55 5.00 11.27
N LEU A 285 12.98 6.21 11.39
CA LEU A 285 12.45 6.93 10.24
C LEU A 285 13.59 7.21 9.25
N GLY A 286 13.41 6.80 8.00
CA GLY A 286 14.41 6.98 6.97
C GLY A 286 14.58 8.45 6.58
N TRP A 287 13.48 9.21 6.55
CA TRP A 287 13.46 10.62 6.17
C TRP A 287 13.39 11.53 7.40
N LYS A 288 14.32 12.47 7.48
CA LYS A 288 14.36 13.56 8.48
C LYS A 288 14.46 14.87 7.70
N PRO A 289 13.39 15.65 7.57
CA PRO A 289 13.37 16.84 6.73
C PRO A 289 14.33 17.91 7.24
N LYS A 290 14.99 18.59 6.28
CA LYS A 290 15.93 19.69 6.50
C LYS A 290 15.61 20.81 5.53
N ASN A 291 15.81 22.09 5.93
CA ASN A 291 15.53 23.25 5.07
C ASN A 291 14.13 23.15 4.45
N THR A 292 13.08 23.32 5.26
CA THR A 292 11.72 22.94 4.92
C THR A 292 10.87 24.10 4.38
N LEU A 293 10.03 23.80 3.40
CA LEU A 293 8.79 24.53 3.10
C LEU A 293 7.61 23.79 3.70
N SER A 294 6.56 24.50 4.08
CA SER A 294 5.37 23.92 4.72
C SER A 294 4.11 24.11 3.90
N LEU A 295 3.28 23.07 3.82
CA LEU A 295 1.91 23.09 3.34
C LEU A 295 1.01 22.67 4.51
N ALA A 296 0.68 23.63 5.38
CA ALA A 296 -0.04 23.37 6.63
C ALA A 296 -1.56 23.60 6.55
N LYS A 297 -2.09 24.05 5.40
CA LYS A 297 -3.53 24.27 5.21
C LYS A 297 -4.17 23.04 4.58
N SER A 298 -5.01 22.35 5.35
CA SER A 298 -5.79 21.21 4.85
C SER A 298 -7.02 21.70 4.09
N LYS A 299 -7.23 21.21 2.88
CA LYS A 299 -8.47 21.37 2.12
C LYS A 299 -9.48 20.26 2.41
N ARG A 300 -9.09 19.24 3.20
CA ARG A 300 -9.87 18.03 3.43
C ARG A 300 -10.91 18.18 4.54
N PHE A 301 -10.53 18.71 5.69
CA PHE A 301 -11.34 18.68 6.91
C PHE A 301 -11.58 20.08 7.48
N SER A 302 -12.64 20.20 8.29
CA SER A 302 -13.07 21.45 8.95
C SER A 302 -12.05 21.97 9.97
N THR A 303 -12.25 23.19 10.43
CA THR A 303 -11.38 23.87 11.40
C THR A 303 -11.36 23.12 12.74
N SER A 304 -12.52 22.67 13.24
CA SER A 304 -12.60 21.93 14.51
C SER A 304 -11.85 20.59 14.48
N ILE A 305 -11.89 19.88 13.34
CA ILE A 305 -11.11 18.67 13.17
C ILE A 305 -9.60 18.99 13.15
N ALA A 306 -9.20 20.06 12.43
CA ALA A 306 -7.80 20.48 12.38
C ALA A 306 -7.23 20.78 13.77
N GLU A 307 -7.99 21.50 14.61
CA GLU A 307 -7.59 21.84 15.98
C GLU A 307 -7.38 20.60 16.87
N CYS A 308 -8.21 19.58 16.71
CA CYS A 308 -8.05 18.32 17.43
C CYS A 308 -6.85 17.50 16.92
N VAL A 309 -6.67 17.45 15.60
CA VAL A 309 -5.62 16.66 14.95
C VAL A 309 -4.23 17.23 15.21
N ASP A 310 -4.08 18.57 15.20
CA ASP A 310 -2.76 19.20 15.41
C ASP A 310 -2.15 18.85 16.76
N LYS A 311 -2.97 18.44 17.74
CA LYS A 311 -2.55 18.05 19.09
C LYS A 311 -1.96 16.64 19.18
N VAL A 312 -2.41 15.74 18.34
CA VAL A 312 -1.84 14.38 18.26
C VAL A 312 -0.61 14.31 17.35
N CYS A 313 -0.19 15.42 16.76
CA CYS A 313 1.05 15.49 15.99
C CYS A 313 2.27 15.20 16.86
N ILE A 314 3.12 14.27 16.45
CA ILE A 314 4.45 14.07 17.04
C ILE A 314 5.33 15.30 16.75
N LYS A 315 5.21 15.80 15.53
CA LYS A 315 5.87 17.03 15.05
C LYS A 315 4.79 18.06 14.76
N PRO A 316 4.64 19.11 15.59
CA PRO A 316 3.66 20.18 15.37
C PRO A 316 3.80 20.79 13.98
N GLN A 317 2.68 21.00 13.29
CA GLN A 317 2.63 21.55 11.93
C GLN A 317 1.77 22.82 11.83
N ASN A 318 1.09 23.22 12.92
CA ASN A 318 0.12 24.32 12.95
C ASN A 318 -0.94 24.15 11.85
N ILE A 319 -1.61 23.01 11.87
CA ILE A 319 -2.56 22.63 10.83
C ILE A 319 -3.77 23.55 10.84
N ALA A 320 -4.04 24.21 9.71
CA ALA A 320 -5.27 24.99 9.49
C ALA A 320 -6.29 24.18 8.71
N GLY A 321 -7.53 24.13 9.20
CA GLY A 321 -8.64 23.46 8.52
C GLY A 321 -9.26 24.30 7.41
N ASN A 322 -10.16 23.70 6.65
CA ASN A 322 -10.90 24.33 5.57
C ASN A 322 -12.14 25.04 6.12
N GLN A 323 -12.14 26.37 6.06
CA GLN A 323 -13.24 27.19 6.55
C GLN A 323 -14.54 27.08 5.70
N SER A 324 -14.46 26.55 4.48
CA SER A 324 -15.65 26.34 3.63
C SER A 324 -16.44 25.08 3.99
N ILE A 325 -15.88 24.20 4.84
CA ILE A 325 -16.57 23.00 5.32
C ILE A 325 -17.33 23.33 6.59
N ASN A 326 -18.59 22.88 6.67
CA ASN A 326 -19.41 23.04 7.86
C ASN A 326 -18.67 22.52 9.11
N ASN A 327 -18.57 23.38 10.13
CA ASN A 327 -17.74 23.14 11.29
C ASN A 327 -18.51 22.37 12.36
N ILE A 328 -18.55 21.04 12.24
CA ILE A 328 -19.13 20.16 13.25
C ILE A 328 -18.05 19.85 14.30
N PRO A 329 -18.28 20.13 15.60
CA PRO A 329 -17.33 19.77 16.64
C PRO A 329 -17.09 18.26 16.70
N PRO A 330 -15.86 17.79 16.92
CA PRO A 330 -15.56 16.39 17.12
C PRO A 330 -16.27 15.82 18.35
N ILE A 331 -16.76 14.57 18.26
CA ILE A 331 -17.61 13.94 19.27
C ILE A 331 -16.94 12.70 19.86
N ILE A 332 -16.90 12.60 21.18
CA ILE A 332 -16.54 11.38 21.89
C ILE A 332 -17.83 10.66 22.30
N LEU A 333 -17.99 9.41 21.85
CA LEU A 333 -19.04 8.50 22.26
C LEU A 333 -18.48 7.61 23.38
N VAL A 334 -18.93 7.88 24.62
CA VAL A 334 -18.49 7.11 25.79
C VAL A 334 -19.35 5.88 25.94
N PHE A 335 -18.72 4.73 26.05
CA PHE A 335 -19.40 3.45 26.18
C PHE A 335 -18.79 2.58 27.30
N ASN A 336 -19.56 1.62 27.76
CA ASN A 336 -19.12 0.52 28.62
C ASN A 336 -19.52 -0.83 28.00
N ASP A 337 -19.23 -1.94 28.68
CA ASP A 337 -19.49 -3.28 28.14
C ASP A 337 -20.97 -3.53 27.82
N SER A 338 -21.91 -2.85 28.50
CA SER A 338 -23.35 -2.99 28.23
C SER A 338 -23.86 -2.11 27.09
N THR A 339 -23.10 -1.09 26.69
CA THR A 339 -23.50 -0.09 25.68
C THR A 339 -22.64 -0.08 24.41
N ILE A 340 -21.62 -0.93 24.33
CA ILE A 340 -20.73 -1.02 23.15
C ILE A 340 -21.50 -1.26 21.83
N ASN A 341 -22.59 -2.02 21.89
CA ASN A 341 -23.47 -2.29 20.74
C ASN A 341 -24.26 -1.06 20.25
N LYS A 342 -24.36 0.01 21.08
CA LYS A 342 -25.01 1.28 20.70
C LYS A 342 -24.07 2.23 19.97
N VAL A 343 -22.77 1.97 19.93
CA VAL A 343 -21.75 2.87 19.35
C VAL A 343 -22.01 3.12 17.87
N LEU A 344 -22.16 2.08 17.05
CA LEU A 344 -22.44 2.20 15.62
C LEU A 344 -23.81 2.82 15.30
N PRO A 345 -24.91 2.41 15.95
CA PRO A 345 -26.21 3.07 15.83
C PRO A 345 -26.16 4.57 16.17
N SER A 346 -25.49 4.95 17.27
CA SER A 346 -25.36 6.35 17.68
C SER A 346 -24.56 7.17 16.69
N PHE A 347 -23.48 6.63 16.13
CA PHE A 347 -22.71 7.27 15.06
C PHE A 347 -23.58 7.49 13.80
N SER A 348 -24.36 6.48 13.41
CA SER A 348 -25.27 6.59 12.26
C SER A 348 -26.34 7.66 12.47
N LYS A 349 -26.90 7.76 13.69
CA LYS A 349 -27.85 8.81 14.03
C LYS A 349 -27.23 10.21 13.96
N ILE A 350 -26.00 10.39 14.43
CA ILE A 350 -25.28 11.67 14.33
C ILE A 350 -25.07 12.08 12.88
N ILE A 351 -24.81 11.12 11.96
CA ILE A 351 -24.71 11.36 10.51
C ILE A 351 -26.03 11.94 9.98
N ILE A 352 -27.17 11.35 10.37
CA ILE A 352 -28.51 11.81 9.97
C ILE A 352 -28.80 13.18 10.56
N ASP A 353 -28.60 13.38 11.87
CA ASP A 353 -28.85 14.63 12.59
C ASP A 353 -28.10 15.84 11.97
N ASN A 354 -26.93 15.57 11.37
CA ASN A 354 -26.13 16.58 10.68
C ASN A 354 -26.35 16.61 9.15
N ASN A 355 -27.35 15.93 8.62
CA ASN A 355 -27.68 15.84 7.19
C ASN A 355 -26.51 15.36 6.29
N LEU A 356 -25.54 14.63 6.81
CA LEU A 356 -24.37 14.21 6.05
C LEU A 356 -24.69 13.09 5.04
N HIS A 357 -25.80 12.37 5.22
CA HIS A 357 -26.32 11.37 4.28
C HIS A 357 -26.80 11.97 2.96
N ASN A 358 -26.97 13.30 2.88
CA ASN A 358 -27.34 14.03 1.68
C ASN A 358 -26.16 14.62 0.91
N ASN A 359 -24.92 14.44 1.40
CA ASN A 359 -23.73 14.91 0.70
C ASN A 359 -23.46 14.12 -0.58
N ASP A 360 -22.76 14.74 -1.54
CA ASP A 360 -22.36 14.08 -2.81
C ASP A 360 -21.51 12.83 -2.58
N ARG A 361 -20.66 12.86 -1.56
CA ARG A 361 -19.88 11.70 -1.13
C ARG A 361 -20.45 11.14 0.16
N LYS A 362 -20.94 9.90 0.11
CA LYS A 362 -21.55 9.18 1.24
C LYS A 362 -20.61 8.09 1.75
N ILE A 363 -19.41 8.47 2.18
CA ILE A 363 -18.40 7.53 2.68
C ILE A 363 -18.36 7.64 4.20
N PHE A 364 -18.94 6.66 4.88
CA PHE A 364 -18.97 6.58 6.34
C PHE A 364 -18.19 5.36 6.79
N LYS A 365 -17.17 5.57 7.63
CA LYS A 365 -16.32 4.47 8.09
C LYS A 365 -16.11 4.47 9.60
N ALA A 366 -16.14 3.26 10.17
CA ALA A 366 -15.69 2.99 11.53
C ALA A 366 -14.33 2.28 11.43
N ILE A 367 -13.30 2.83 12.08
CA ILE A 367 -11.92 2.37 11.93
C ILE A 367 -11.26 2.10 13.27
N GLY A 368 -10.48 1.03 13.36
CA GLY A 368 -9.74 0.67 14.58
C GLY A 368 -8.36 0.09 14.26
N ARG A 369 -7.51 -0.05 15.28
CA ARG A 369 -6.17 -0.62 15.11
C ARG A 369 -6.22 -2.14 14.95
N VAL A 370 -7.07 -2.83 15.72
CA VAL A 370 -7.06 -4.29 15.85
C VAL A 370 -8.36 -4.89 15.33
N ALA A 371 -8.25 -5.69 14.28
CA ALA A 371 -9.38 -6.34 13.60
C ALA A 371 -9.51 -7.84 13.87
N LYS A 372 -8.64 -8.42 14.70
CA LYS A 372 -8.73 -9.84 15.12
C LYS A 372 -9.33 -9.91 16.51
N VAL A 373 -10.19 -10.91 16.74
CA VAL A 373 -10.68 -11.21 18.09
C VAL A 373 -9.51 -11.52 19.02
N HIS A 374 -9.53 -10.97 20.21
CA HIS A 374 -8.53 -11.23 21.25
C HIS A 374 -9.06 -12.29 22.22
N ASN A 375 -8.27 -13.33 22.51
CA ASN A 375 -8.69 -14.47 23.35
C ASN A 375 -8.94 -14.11 24.82
N GLU A 376 -8.47 -12.94 25.27
CA GLU A 376 -8.59 -12.46 26.66
C GLU A 376 -9.76 -11.48 26.88
N GLY A 377 -10.71 -11.41 25.95
CA GLY A 377 -11.89 -10.55 26.07
C GLY A 377 -11.62 -9.04 25.86
N HIS A 378 -10.43 -8.67 25.37
CA HIS A 378 -10.11 -7.27 25.07
C HIS A 378 -10.87 -6.74 23.86
N ILE A 379 -11.22 -5.47 23.88
CA ILE A 379 -12.01 -4.81 22.82
C ILE A 379 -11.19 -4.67 21.53
N THR A 380 -11.82 -5.11 20.44
CA THR A 380 -11.31 -5.03 19.08
C THR A 380 -12.46 -4.64 18.13
N ILE A 381 -12.22 -4.43 16.83
CA ILE A 381 -13.30 -4.09 15.89
C ILE A 381 -14.48 -5.07 15.96
N PRO A 382 -14.30 -6.39 16.00
CA PRO A 382 -15.40 -7.35 16.20
C PRO A 382 -16.22 -7.15 17.47
N SER A 383 -15.69 -6.53 18.52
CA SER A 383 -16.44 -6.28 19.75
C SER A 383 -17.56 -5.25 19.55
N TYR A 384 -17.38 -4.30 18.63
CA TYR A 384 -18.41 -3.32 18.24
C TYR A 384 -19.42 -3.87 17.24
N PHE A 385 -19.01 -4.85 16.44
CA PHE A 385 -19.82 -5.47 15.41
C PHE A 385 -19.47 -6.97 15.33
N PRO A 386 -20.16 -7.84 16.08
CA PRO A 386 -19.84 -9.28 16.14
C PRO A 386 -19.89 -10.00 14.80
N SER A 387 -20.73 -9.52 13.87
CA SER A 387 -20.78 -10.04 12.50
C SER A 387 -19.60 -9.62 11.61
N TYR A 388 -18.70 -8.76 12.12
CA TYR A 388 -17.51 -8.35 11.40
C TYR A 388 -16.57 -9.53 11.17
N ILE A 389 -16.42 -9.89 9.94
CA ILE A 389 -15.42 -10.89 9.51
C ILE A 389 -14.30 -10.12 8.84
N LYS A 390 -13.16 -10.01 9.53
CA LYS A 390 -11.95 -9.54 8.87
C LYS A 390 -11.74 -10.41 7.65
N SER A 391 -11.66 -9.82 6.46
CA SER A 391 -11.05 -10.51 5.35
C SER A 391 -9.73 -11.04 5.88
N GLY A 392 -9.68 -12.34 6.11
CA GLY A 392 -8.38 -12.96 6.34
C GLY A 392 -7.52 -12.43 5.23
N ASN A 393 -6.29 -12.00 5.55
CA ASN A 393 -5.23 -12.04 4.58
C ASN A 393 -4.99 -13.52 4.24
N GLU A 394 -6.00 -14.21 3.72
CA GLU A 394 -5.74 -15.24 2.76
C GLU A 394 -5.14 -14.47 1.60
N LYS A 395 -3.81 -14.35 1.67
CA LYS A 395 -2.99 -13.91 0.55
C LYS A 395 -3.57 -14.64 -0.64
N ILE A 396 -4.16 -13.88 -1.58
CA ILE A 396 -4.71 -14.44 -2.81
C ILE A 396 -3.64 -15.38 -3.32
N LYS A 397 -3.88 -16.68 -3.20
CA LYS A 397 -2.89 -17.68 -3.60
C LYS A 397 -2.70 -17.51 -5.10
N ARG A 398 -1.48 -17.49 -5.58
CA ARG A 398 -1.20 -17.45 -7.02
C ARG A 398 -1.72 -18.68 -7.75
N SER A 399 -1.90 -19.79 -7.03
CA SER A 399 -2.39 -21.02 -7.59
C SER A 399 -3.37 -21.71 -6.64
N TYR A 400 -4.50 -22.08 -7.16
CA TYR A 400 -5.52 -22.92 -6.52
C TYR A 400 -5.52 -24.29 -7.16
N LYS A 401 -5.99 -25.31 -6.45
CA LYS A 401 -5.96 -26.70 -6.92
C LYS A 401 -6.92 -26.98 -8.07
N SER A 402 -7.98 -26.18 -8.21
CA SER A 402 -9.04 -26.31 -9.22
C SER A 402 -9.47 -24.96 -9.78
N LEU A 403 -10.17 -24.96 -10.91
CA LEU A 403 -10.81 -23.77 -11.48
C LEU A 403 -11.81 -23.18 -10.48
N GLY A 404 -12.60 -24.02 -9.80
CA GLY A 404 -13.53 -23.58 -8.76
C GLY A 404 -12.87 -22.77 -7.65
N GLY A 405 -11.66 -23.17 -7.20
CA GLY A 405 -10.90 -22.41 -6.21
C GLY A 405 -10.51 -21.01 -6.67
N TYR A 406 -10.16 -20.82 -7.95
CA TYR A 406 -9.93 -19.49 -8.53
C TYR A 406 -11.20 -18.64 -8.58
N LEU A 407 -12.32 -19.22 -9.00
CA LEU A 407 -13.59 -18.51 -9.10
C LEU A 407 -14.11 -18.09 -7.72
N GLN A 408 -13.99 -18.96 -6.72
CA GLN A 408 -14.32 -18.67 -5.33
C GLN A 408 -13.44 -17.52 -4.79
N ALA A 409 -12.14 -17.50 -5.09
CA ALA A 409 -11.28 -16.39 -4.68
C ALA A 409 -11.68 -15.06 -5.34
N ILE A 410 -12.13 -15.08 -6.60
CA ILE A 410 -12.60 -13.88 -7.30
C ILE A 410 -13.93 -13.39 -6.71
N SER A 411 -14.85 -14.26 -6.33
CA SER A 411 -16.13 -13.87 -5.73
C SER A 411 -16.00 -13.26 -4.32
N GLN A 412 -14.85 -13.43 -3.68
CA GLN A 412 -14.54 -12.85 -2.37
C GLN A 412 -14.07 -11.38 -2.42
N PHE A 413 -13.85 -10.80 -3.59
CA PHE A 413 -13.55 -9.37 -3.71
C PHE A 413 -14.82 -8.54 -3.47
N GLU A 414 -14.82 -7.70 -2.42
CA GLU A 414 -15.98 -6.91 -1.98
C GLU A 414 -16.28 -5.71 -2.88
N ASP A 415 -15.28 -5.03 -3.40
CA ASP A 415 -15.41 -3.94 -4.36
C ASP A 415 -14.93 -4.39 -5.73
N LEU A 416 -15.42 -3.72 -6.79
CA LEU A 416 -14.96 -3.87 -8.18
C LEU A 416 -13.44 -3.75 -8.31
N ASN A 417 -12.69 -4.59 -7.59
CA ASN A 417 -11.25 -4.73 -7.78
C ASN A 417 -10.98 -5.49 -9.08
N VAL A 418 -11.37 -4.85 -10.19
CA VAL A 418 -11.20 -5.39 -11.54
C VAL A 418 -9.75 -5.83 -11.78
N SER A 419 -8.79 -5.10 -11.24
CA SER A 419 -7.36 -5.42 -11.36
C SER A 419 -7.00 -6.72 -10.64
N GLY A 420 -7.48 -6.92 -9.41
CA GLY A 420 -7.26 -8.15 -8.63
C GLY A 420 -7.94 -9.36 -9.25
N CYS A 421 -9.20 -9.21 -9.66
CA CYS A 421 -9.96 -10.25 -10.37
C CYS A 421 -9.27 -10.64 -11.68
N ARG A 422 -8.85 -9.65 -12.48
CA ARG A 422 -8.09 -9.88 -13.72
C ARG A 422 -6.82 -10.67 -13.46
N LYS A 423 -6.07 -10.28 -12.43
CA LYS A 423 -4.81 -10.98 -12.05
C LYS A 423 -5.05 -12.44 -11.68
N LEU A 424 -6.13 -12.75 -10.95
CA LEU A 424 -6.48 -14.13 -10.61
C LEU A 424 -6.87 -14.95 -11.85
N ILE A 425 -7.65 -14.38 -12.77
CA ILE A 425 -8.00 -15.07 -14.01
C ILE A 425 -6.75 -15.34 -14.87
N ILE A 426 -5.86 -14.35 -15.00
CA ILE A 426 -4.59 -14.55 -15.71
C ILE A 426 -3.74 -15.61 -15.03
N ASN A 427 -3.65 -15.63 -13.70
CA ASN A 427 -2.94 -16.67 -12.95
C ASN A 427 -3.56 -18.05 -13.18
N CYS A 428 -4.89 -18.16 -13.26
CA CYS A 428 -5.58 -19.38 -13.63
C CYS A 428 -5.15 -19.86 -15.02
N LEU A 429 -5.16 -19.00 -16.02
CA LEU A 429 -4.72 -19.32 -17.38
C LEU A 429 -3.24 -19.75 -17.43
N LEU A 430 -2.37 -19.04 -16.73
CA LEU A 430 -0.94 -19.42 -16.61
C LEU A 430 -0.77 -20.77 -15.89
N HIS A 431 -1.64 -21.09 -14.94
CA HIS A 431 -1.64 -22.39 -14.26
C HIS A 431 -2.02 -23.52 -15.22
N THR A 432 -3.05 -23.33 -16.05
CA THR A 432 -3.42 -24.32 -17.07
C THR A 432 -2.29 -24.57 -18.08
N MET A 433 -1.55 -23.52 -18.48
CA MET A 433 -0.36 -23.66 -19.32
C MET A 433 0.74 -24.50 -18.64
N ARG A 434 0.91 -24.36 -17.30
CA ARG A 434 1.87 -25.18 -16.53
C ARG A 434 1.44 -26.64 -16.46
N ILE A 435 0.16 -26.93 -16.24
CA ILE A 435 -0.40 -28.28 -16.27
C ILE A 435 -0.12 -28.95 -17.63
N GLU A 436 -0.25 -28.20 -18.72
CA GLU A 436 0.01 -28.65 -20.08
C GLU A 436 1.49 -28.60 -20.50
N ASN A 437 2.38 -28.23 -19.56
CA ASN A 437 3.83 -28.09 -19.80
C ASN A 437 4.18 -27.16 -20.98
N ILE A 438 3.37 -26.11 -21.20
CA ILE A 438 3.59 -25.10 -22.22
C ILE A 438 4.65 -24.11 -21.73
N ARG A 439 5.76 -24.00 -22.47
CA ARG A 439 6.91 -23.15 -22.12
C ARG A 439 7.31 -22.27 -23.30
N ILE A 440 8.00 -21.16 -22.97
CA ILE A 440 8.67 -20.30 -23.94
C ILE A 440 10.17 -20.28 -23.59
N GLU A 441 11.03 -20.64 -24.56
CA GLU A 441 12.49 -20.72 -24.35
C GLU A 441 12.88 -21.54 -23.11
N GLY A 442 12.19 -22.66 -22.87
CA GLY A 442 12.41 -23.52 -21.70
C GLY A 442 11.87 -23.01 -20.36
N LYS A 443 11.34 -21.78 -20.30
CA LYS A 443 10.79 -21.14 -19.09
C LYS A 443 9.25 -21.14 -19.09
N TRP A 444 8.66 -21.02 -17.90
CA TRP A 444 7.21 -20.86 -17.77
C TRP A 444 6.78 -19.46 -18.25
N TYR A 445 5.59 -19.36 -18.83
CA TYR A 445 5.02 -18.07 -19.19
C TYR A 445 4.78 -17.20 -17.96
N SER A 446 5.14 -15.93 -18.05
CA SER A 446 4.64 -14.85 -17.21
C SER A 446 3.48 -14.13 -17.90
N GLU A 447 2.71 -13.32 -17.18
CA GLU A 447 1.65 -12.49 -17.78
C GLU A 447 2.17 -11.66 -18.96
N ARG A 448 3.30 -10.98 -18.76
CA ARG A 448 3.94 -10.18 -19.81
C ARG A 448 4.26 -11.01 -21.07
N LYS A 449 4.89 -12.17 -20.89
CA LYS A 449 5.24 -13.06 -22.03
C LYS A 449 4.01 -13.68 -22.69
N LEU A 450 2.93 -13.89 -21.91
CA LEU A 450 1.65 -14.33 -22.47
C LEU A 450 1.06 -13.25 -23.38
N VAL A 451 1.01 -11.99 -22.92
CA VAL A 451 0.49 -10.85 -23.70
C VAL A 451 1.36 -10.62 -24.94
N GLU A 452 2.69 -10.54 -24.80
CA GLU A 452 3.63 -10.40 -25.92
C GLU A 452 3.39 -11.48 -26.99
N LYS A 453 3.21 -12.74 -26.55
CA LYS A 453 3.00 -13.86 -27.50
C LYS A 453 1.65 -13.82 -28.20
N LEU A 454 0.61 -13.36 -27.53
CA LEU A 454 -0.71 -13.15 -28.14
C LEU A 454 -0.67 -12.00 -29.15
N GLU A 455 0.04 -10.90 -28.82
CA GLU A 455 0.21 -9.74 -29.70
C GLU A 455 1.01 -10.07 -30.96
N GLU A 456 2.10 -10.84 -30.82
CA GLU A 456 2.92 -11.31 -31.97
C GLU A 456 2.09 -12.06 -33.03
N LYS A 457 1.13 -12.89 -32.58
CA LYS A 457 0.29 -13.65 -33.50
C LYS A 457 -0.91 -12.86 -34.00
N ASN A 458 -1.58 -12.11 -33.14
CA ASN A 458 -2.72 -11.28 -33.53
C ASN A 458 -3.13 -10.32 -32.40
N LYS A 459 -3.01 -9.00 -32.58
CA LYS A 459 -3.45 -7.97 -31.63
C LYS A 459 -4.92 -8.11 -31.23
N VAL A 460 -5.78 -8.59 -32.12
CA VAL A 460 -7.21 -8.83 -31.83
C VAL A 460 -7.41 -9.88 -30.75
N MET A 461 -6.47 -10.82 -30.58
CA MET A 461 -6.58 -11.87 -29.55
C MET A 461 -6.43 -11.31 -28.13
N VAL A 462 -5.56 -10.34 -27.92
CA VAL A 462 -5.40 -9.67 -26.61
C VAL A 462 -6.69 -8.91 -26.26
N VAL A 463 -7.26 -8.19 -27.25
CA VAL A 463 -8.53 -7.48 -27.07
C VAL A 463 -9.66 -8.46 -26.72
N ASN A 464 -9.73 -9.60 -27.41
CA ASN A 464 -10.73 -10.62 -27.14
C ASN A 464 -10.54 -11.26 -25.76
N LEU A 465 -9.30 -11.59 -25.37
CA LEU A 465 -9.02 -12.12 -24.02
C LEU A 465 -9.45 -11.13 -22.93
N ASN A 466 -9.08 -9.86 -23.07
CA ASN A 466 -9.47 -8.82 -22.11
C ASN A 466 -11.00 -8.64 -22.05
N ARG A 467 -11.71 -8.76 -23.21
CA ARG A 467 -13.18 -8.71 -23.26
C ARG A 467 -13.80 -9.92 -22.54
N HIS A 468 -13.26 -11.12 -22.71
CA HIS A 468 -13.72 -12.32 -21.98
C HIS A 468 -13.49 -12.13 -20.48
N ILE A 469 -12.31 -11.68 -20.07
CA ILE A 469 -11.99 -11.45 -18.66
C ILE A 469 -12.98 -10.44 -18.04
N ALA A 470 -13.22 -9.32 -18.71
CA ALA A 470 -14.17 -8.31 -18.21
C ALA A 470 -15.59 -8.88 -18.07
N LYS A 471 -16.06 -9.63 -19.07
CA LYS A 471 -17.37 -10.31 -19.03
C LYS A 471 -17.46 -11.31 -17.88
N TRP A 472 -16.42 -12.11 -17.65
CA TRP A 472 -16.39 -13.09 -16.58
C TRP A 472 -16.39 -12.42 -15.20
N ILE A 473 -15.63 -11.35 -15.01
CA ILE A 473 -15.63 -10.59 -13.76
C ILE A 473 -17.04 -10.10 -13.42
N LEU A 474 -17.74 -9.49 -14.39
CA LEU A 474 -19.11 -9.02 -14.19
C LEU A 474 -20.07 -10.16 -13.82
N LYS A 475 -20.00 -11.29 -14.51
CA LYS A 475 -20.83 -12.46 -14.23
C LYS A 475 -20.56 -13.06 -12.85
N ILE A 476 -19.28 -13.16 -12.43
CA ILE A 476 -18.92 -13.66 -11.09
C ILE A 476 -19.49 -12.74 -10.01
N GLN A 477 -19.42 -11.43 -10.20
CA GLN A 477 -19.96 -10.45 -9.26
C GLN A 477 -21.48 -10.53 -9.15
N ASN A 478 -22.15 -10.88 -10.24
CA ASN A 478 -23.61 -11.12 -10.27
C ASN A 478 -23.99 -12.52 -9.76
N ALA A 479 -23.04 -13.30 -9.23
CA ALA A 479 -23.23 -14.69 -8.80
C ALA A 479 -23.76 -15.64 -9.90
N GLU A 480 -23.45 -15.34 -11.17
CA GLU A 480 -23.81 -16.22 -12.29
C GLU A 480 -22.84 -17.42 -12.38
N ALA A 481 -23.36 -18.59 -12.71
CA ALA A 481 -22.56 -19.79 -12.92
C ALA A 481 -21.78 -19.69 -14.24
N ILE A 482 -20.47 -19.46 -14.17
CA ILE A 482 -19.62 -19.26 -15.35
C ILE A 482 -18.49 -20.28 -15.52
N SER A 483 -18.39 -21.21 -14.60
CA SER A 483 -17.32 -22.19 -14.56
C SER A 483 -17.23 -23.03 -15.85
N SER A 484 -18.35 -23.43 -16.40
CA SER A 484 -18.42 -24.15 -17.70
C SER A 484 -17.95 -23.27 -18.86
N GLU A 485 -18.30 -21.99 -18.88
CA GLU A 485 -17.87 -21.03 -19.94
C GLU A 485 -16.35 -20.87 -19.94
N ILE A 486 -15.74 -20.71 -18.75
CA ILE A 486 -14.28 -20.57 -18.63
C ILE A 486 -13.58 -21.88 -18.93
N SER A 487 -14.08 -23.01 -18.45
CA SER A 487 -13.56 -24.34 -18.75
C SER A 487 -13.54 -24.61 -20.26
N THR A 488 -14.64 -24.35 -20.94
CA THR A 488 -14.76 -24.47 -22.41
C THR A 488 -13.76 -23.57 -23.11
N PHE A 489 -13.63 -22.30 -22.69
CA PHE A 489 -12.64 -21.39 -23.26
C PHE A 489 -11.20 -21.90 -23.09
N ILE A 490 -10.85 -22.40 -21.91
CA ILE A 490 -9.53 -22.97 -21.64
C ILE A 490 -9.25 -24.18 -22.55
N MET A 491 -10.18 -25.12 -22.61
CA MET A 491 -9.98 -26.39 -23.31
C MET A 491 -10.10 -26.29 -24.83
N GLU A 492 -10.99 -25.45 -25.35
CA GLU A 492 -11.28 -25.40 -26.78
C GLU A 492 -10.58 -24.26 -27.52
N LYS A 493 -10.21 -23.15 -26.81
CA LYS A 493 -9.64 -21.97 -27.45
C LYS A 493 -8.23 -21.66 -26.94
N PHE A 494 -8.05 -21.55 -25.60
CA PHE A 494 -6.82 -21.03 -25.03
C PHE A 494 -5.66 -22.03 -25.12
N ILE A 495 -5.82 -23.24 -24.64
CA ILE A 495 -4.74 -24.26 -24.70
C ILE A 495 -4.46 -24.72 -26.14
N PRO A 496 -5.45 -24.99 -27.01
CA PRO A 496 -5.17 -25.33 -28.40
C PRO A 496 -4.41 -24.26 -29.17
N PHE A 497 -4.58 -22.98 -28.83
CA PHE A 497 -3.83 -21.89 -29.46
C PHE A 497 -2.30 -22.06 -29.29
N PHE A 498 -1.84 -22.53 -28.13
CA PHE A 498 -0.41 -22.74 -27.84
C PHE A 498 0.09 -24.14 -28.24
N LYS A 499 -0.77 -25.14 -28.18
CA LYS A 499 -0.41 -26.57 -28.30
C LYS A 499 -0.83 -27.19 -29.65
N GLY A 500 -1.68 -26.49 -30.41
CA GLY A 500 -2.32 -27.07 -31.60
C GLY A 500 -3.28 -28.20 -31.25
N ASN A 501 -3.57 -29.10 -32.21
CA ASN A 501 -4.50 -30.22 -32.03
C ASN A 501 -3.94 -31.39 -31.21
N LYS A 502 -2.97 -31.15 -30.32
CA LYS A 502 -2.43 -32.18 -29.43
C LYS A 502 -3.41 -32.47 -28.31
N GLN A 503 -3.47 -33.74 -27.90
CA GLN A 503 -4.36 -34.19 -26.83
C GLN A 503 -4.16 -33.45 -25.51
N ILE A 504 -5.24 -33.01 -24.89
CA ILE A 504 -5.26 -32.31 -23.60
C ILE A 504 -4.95 -33.30 -22.47
N ASN A 505 -4.11 -32.89 -21.52
CA ASN A 505 -3.73 -33.70 -20.37
C ASN A 505 -4.93 -34.01 -19.48
N LYS A 506 -4.98 -35.23 -18.95
CA LYS A 506 -5.99 -35.65 -17.98
C LYS A 506 -6.06 -34.72 -16.76
N ASN A 507 -4.92 -34.29 -16.25
CA ASN A 507 -4.83 -33.38 -15.10
C ASN A 507 -5.48 -32.01 -15.38
N LEU A 508 -5.47 -31.53 -16.64
CA LEU A 508 -6.17 -30.29 -16.98
C LEU A 508 -7.69 -30.47 -16.97
N LYS A 509 -8.17 -31.63 -17.42
CA LYS A 509 -9.60 -31.96 -17.34
C LYS A 509 -10.05 -32.04 -15.88
N GLU A 510 -9.25 -32.66 -15.01
CA GLU A 510 -9.52 -32.73 -13.56
C GLU A 510 -9.49 -31.33 -12.92
N PHE A 511 -8.53 -30.47 -13.29
CA PHE A 511 -8.47 -29.08 -12.83
C PHE A 511 -9.71 -28.27 -13.22
N CYS A 512 -10.25 -28.49 -14.40
CA CYS A 512 -11.43 -27.80 -14.93
C CYS A 512 -12.76 -28.45 -14.50
N ASN A 513 -12.74 -29.66 -13.95
CA ASN A 513 -13.94 -30.41 -13.61
C ASN A 513 -14.49 -29.96 -12.24
N ILE A 514 -15.73 -29.49 -12.21
CA ILE A 514 -16.38 -28.92 -11.03
C ILE A 514 -17.12 -29.98 -10.22
N GLU A 515 -17.43 -31.15 -10.84
CA GLU A 515 -18.15 -32.25 -10.20
C GLU A 515 -17.37 -32.98 -9.10
N ALA A 516 -16.05 -32.76 -8.98
CA ALA A 516 -15.22 -33.41 -7.97
C ALA A 516 -15.23 -32.72 -6.58
N ASP A 517 -15.82 -31.52 -6.45
CA ASP A 517 -15.89 -30.78 -5.18
C ASP A 517 -17.30 -30.83 -4.53
N GLU A 518 -18.21 -31.67 -5.02
CA GLU A 518 -19.49 -31.98 -4.37
C GLU A 518 -19.36 -32.99 -3.20
N SER A 519 -18.27 -32.97 -2.45
CA SER A 519 -18.28 -33.49 -1.09
C SER A 519 -18.99 -32.47 -0.17
N GLY A 520 -20.30 -32.46 -0.27
CA GLY A 520 -21.31 -32.26 0.76
C GLY A 520 -21.20 -31.18 1.83
N GLU A 521 -20.27 -30.22 1.76
CA GLU A 521 -20.37 -28.96 2.44
C GLU A 521 -20.64 -27.88 1.37
N SER A 522 -21.93 -27.57 1.23
CA SER A 522 -22.35 -26.25 0.79
C SER A 522 -21.58 -25.25 1.66
N LEU A 523 -20.39 -24.84 1.19
CA LEU A 523 -19.71 -23.67 1.69
C LEU A 523 -20.65 -22.50 1.37
N ALA A 524 -21.61 -22.28 2.28
CA ALA A 524 -22.32 -21.04 2.37
C ALA A 524 -21.23 -19.98 2.25
N LEU A 525 -21.25 -19.24 1.15
CA LEU A 525 -20.47 -18.04 0.96
C LEU A 525 -20.72 -17.18 2.20
N THR A 526 -19.87 -17.29 3.22
CA THR A 526 -19.85 -16.34 4.31
C THR A 526 -19.41 -15.05 3.65
N LYS A 527 -20.42 -14.28 3.17
CA LYS A 527 -20.22 -12.90 2.76
C LYS A 527 -19.43 -12.26 3.86
N GLN A 528 -18.26 -11.74 3.54
CA GLN A 528 -17.49 -10.95 4.48
C GLN A 528 -18.35 -9.75 4.84
N VAL A 529 -18.85 -9.73 6.08
CA VAL A 529 -19.69 -8.63 6.54
C VAL A 529 -18.76 -7.58 7.12
N LYS A 530 -18.42 -6.56 6.33
CA LYS A 530 -17.66 -5.38 6.77
C LYS A 530 -18.52 -4.13 6.87
N THR A 531 -19.78 -4.23 6.56
CA THR A 531 -20.71 -3.11 6.54
C THR A 531 -21.77 -3.29 7.60
N PHE A 532 -21.95 -2.27 8.41
CA PHE A 532 -23.06 -2.13 9.34
C PHE A 532 -24.12 -1.23 8.68
N THR A 533 -25.34 -1.72 8.59
CA THR A 533 -26.48 -0.96 8.06
C THR A 533 -27.38 -0.53 9.20
N TYR A 534 -27.68 0.76 9.26
CA TYR A 534 -28.61 1.37 10.21
C TYR A 534 -29.79 1.97 9.44
N GLN A 535 -30.99 1.63 9.88
CA GLN A 535 -32.24 2.20 9.38
C GLN A 535 -32.82 3.11 10.47
N ASP A 536 -33.01 4.36 10.16
CA ASP A 536 -33.66 5.30 11.10
C ASP A 536 -35.17 5.09 11.07
N VAL A 537 -35.76 4.89 12.25
CA VAL A 537 -37.19 4.61 12.41
C VAL A 537 -38.07 5.83 12.08
N ILE A 538 -37.52 7.04 12.23
CA ILE A 538 -38.27 8.31 12.10
C ILE A 538 -38.21 8.81 10.66
N SER A 539 -37.00 8.92 10.09
CA SER A 539 -36.80 9.48 8.75
C SER A 539 -36.82 8.41 7.65
N ASN A 540 -36.77 7.13 8.02
CA ASN A 540 -36.61 5.99 7.10
C ASN A 540 -35.32 6.03 6.27
N ASP A 541 -34.32 6.81 6.69
CA ASP A 541 -33.01 6.91 6.03
C ASP A 541 -32.15 5.67 6.36
N GLU A 542 -31.44 5.18 5.35
CA GLU A 542 -30.50 4.08 5.49
C GLU A 542 -29.06 4.60 5.50
N ILE A 543 -28.29 4.25 6.54
CA ILE A 543 -26.89 4.57 6.67
C ILE A 543 -26.04 3.30 6.64
N VAL A 544 -25.14 3.23 5.68
CA VAL A 544 -24.17 2.12 5.58
C VAL A 544 -22.81 2.59 6.07
N VAL A 545 -22.33 1.99 7.16
CA VAL A 545 -21.01 2.25 7.75
C VAL A 545 -20.09 1.09 7.44
N SER A 546 -19.00 1.35 6.74
CA SER A 546 -17.97 0.33 6.49
C SER A 546 -16.97 0.27 7.65
N LEU A 547 -16.60 -0.94 8.07
CA LEU A 547 -15.61 -1.15 9.14
C LEU A 547 -14.27 -1.59 8.54
N ASP A 548 -13.16 -0.98 8.98
CA ASP A 548 -11.82 -1.35 8.50
C ASP A 548 -10.72 -1.01 9.52
N THR A 549 -9.48 -1.37 9.19
CA THR A 549 -8.31 -1.00 9.99
C THR A 549 -7.76 0.35 9.56
N ILE A 550 -7.13 1.07 10.51
CA ILE A 550 -6.47 2.36 10.23
C ILE A 550 -5.42 2.24 9.13
N HIS A 551 -4.71 1.11 9.06
CA HIS A 551 -3.70 0.86 8.02
C HIS A 551 -4.30 0.79 6.61
N ASN A 552 -5.47 0.17 6.48
CA ASN A 552 -6.13 0.00 5.17
C ASN A 552 -6.69 1.32 4.63
N VAL A 553 -7.19 2.19 5.52
CA VAL A 553 -7.77 3.49 5.12
C VAL A 553 -6.75 4.60 4.93
N LYS A 554 -5.45 4.31 5.02
CA LYS A 554 -4.41 5.30 4.71
C LYS A 554 -4.55 5.75 3.25
N GLY A 555 -4.57 7.06 3.02
CA GLY A 555 -4.81 7.65 1.69
C GLY A 555 -6.28 7.96 1.36
N GLU A 556 -7.23 7.33 2.04
CA GLU A 556 -8.66 7.57 1.82
C GLU A 556 -9.14 8.92 2.38
N THR A 557 -10.34 9.33 1.94
CA THR A 557 -11.06 10.50 2.45
C THR A 557 -12.52 10.11 2.67
N HIS A 558 -13.02 10.32 3.89
CA HIS A 558 -14.38 9.94 4.32
C HIS A 558 -15.22 11.19 4.56
N THR A 559 -16.53 11.10 4.42
CA THR A 559 -17.46 12.16 4.86
C THR A 559 -17.53 12.22 6.38
N ALA A 560 -17.68 11.04 7.01
CA ALA A 560 -17.62 10.90 8.46
C ALA A 560 -16.75 9.68 8.84
N THR A 561 -16.02 9.81 9.95
CA THR A 561 -15.19 8.74 10.50
C THR A 561 -15.48 8.55 11.98
N LEU A 562 -15.67 7.30 12.38
CA LEU A 562 -15.70 6.87 13.77
C LEU A 562 -14.39 6.12 14.08
N TYR A 563 -13.57 6.68 14.96
CA TYR A 563 -12.39 6.01 15.47
C TYR A 563 -12.80 5.10 16.65
N LEU A 564 -12.56 3.82 16.53
CA LEU A 564 -12.90 2.79 17.52
C LEU A 564 -11.71 2.54 18.45
N GLU A 565 -11.85 2.74 19.75
CA GLU A 565 -10.83 2.34 20.73
C GLU A 565 -10.62 0.83 20.69
N THR A 566 -9.38 0.39 20.52
CA THR A 566 -9.03 -1.03 20.47
C THR A 566 -7.81 -1.35 21.32
N TYR A 567 -7.72 -2.60 21.78
CA TYR A 567 -6.62 -3.07 22.61
C TYR A 567 -5.45 -3.62 21.77
N PHE A 568 -4.27 -3.03 21.97
CA PHE A 568 -3.00 -3.57 21.48
C PHE A 568 -1.92 -3.36 22.57
N LYS A 569 -1.71 -4.36 23.41
CA LYS A 569 -0.90 -4.29 24.65
C LYS A 569 -1.44 -3.30 25.70
N GLN A 570 -2.15 -2.31 25.28
CA GLN A 570 -2.89 -1.30 26.04
C GLN A 570 -3.96 -0.72 25.11
N TYR A 571 -5.03 -0.15 25.65
CA TYR A 571 -6.00 0.60 24.88
C TYR A 571 -5.36 1.82 24.23
N ASP A 572 -5.55 1.97 22.91
CA ASP A 572 -4.82 2.96 22.10
C ASP A 572 -5.17 4.41 22.49
N LEU A 573 -6.44 4.72 22.78
CA LEU A 573 -6.83 6.06 23.22
C LEU A 573 -6.33 6.39 24.64
N MET A 574 -6.31 5.43 25.56
CA MET A 574 -5.71 5.61 26.89
C MET A 574 -4.23 5.98 26.78
N ARG A 575 -3.51 5.36 25.83
CA ARG A 575 -2.07 5.62 25.60
C ARG A 575 -1.80 7.05 25.12
N ILE A 576 -2.68 7.62 24.29
CA ILE A 576 -2.52 8.96 23.71
C ILE A 576 -3.32 10.05 24.43
N MET A 577 -3.99 9.76 25.54
CA MET A 577 -4.90 10.66 26.23
C MET A 577 -4.30 12.05 26.51
N GLN A 578 -3.03 12.12 26.92
CA GLN A 578 -2.37 13.39 27.23
C GLN A 578 -2.31 14.32 26.00
N TYR A 579 -2.17 13.76 24.81
CA TYR A 579 -2.16 14.52 23.56
C TYR A 579 -3.57 14.98 23.15
N LEU A 580 -4.57 14.17 23.41
CA LEU A 580 -5.97 14.57 23.21
C LEU A 580 -6.37 15.77 24.09
N LYS A 581 -5.68 15.98 25.23
CA LYS A 581 -5.92 17.05 26.21
C LYS A 581 -5.04 18.30 26.04
N LYS A 582 -4.40 18.55 24.95
CA LYS A 582 -3.45 19.69 24.75
C LYS A 582 -2.05 19.57 25.37
N LYS A 583 -1.71 18.56 26.09
CA LYS A 583 -0.37 18.47 26.68
C LYS A 583 0.59 17.88 25.69
N HIS A 584 1.29 18.74 24.94
CA HIS A 584 2.35 18.29 24.04
C HIS A 584 3.55 17.83 24.85
N ILE A 585 3.73 16.52 24.95
CA ILE A 585 4.86 15.88 25.61
C ILE A 585 5.70 15.20 24.53
N THR A 586 7.02 15.35 24.55
CA THR A 586 7.88 14.61 23.62
C THR A 586 7.72 13.12 23.84
N PRO A 587 7.22 12.34 22.86
CA PRO A 587 6.96 10.93 23.06
C PRO A 587 8.24 10.14 23.30
N LYS A 588 8.23 9.23 24.28
CA LYS A 588 9.36 8.37 24.61
C LYS A 588 9.06 6.92 24.22
N GLY A 589 10.09 6.16 23.89
CA GLY A 589 9.97 4.77 23.46
C GLY A 589 9.45 4.60 22.03
N LYS A 590 9.08 3.38 21.65
CA LYS A 590 8.64 3.04 20.29
C LYS A 590 7.11 3.03 20.15
N GLU A 591 6.40 2.57 21.16
CA GLU A 591 4.95 2.28 21.07
C GLU A 591 4.07 3.53 21.06
N LEU A 592 4.46 4.59 21.80
CA LEU A 592 3.70 5.84 21.86
C LEU A 592 3.77 6.62 20.54
N PRO A 593 4.95 6.82 19.91
CA PRO A 593 5.03 7.42 18.58
C PRO A 593 4.19 6.67 17.53
N GLU A 594 4.22 5.33 17.54
CA GLU A 594 3.42 4.51 16.64
C GLU A 594 1.92 4.73 16.85
N ALA A 595 1.47 4.74 18.12
CA ALA A 595 0.07 4.99 18.45
C ALA A 595 -0.38 6.39 18.01
N LEU A 596 0.46 7.41 18.18
CA LEU A 596 0.18 8.78 17.75
C LEU A 596 0.09 8.89 16.21
N CYS A 597 1.00 8.26 15.47
CA CYS A 597 0.93 8.24 14.00
C CYS A 597 -0.35 7.55 13.52
N LEU A 598 -0.74 6.43 14.13
CA LEU A 598 -1.98 5.72 13.79
C LEU A 598 -3.21 6.59 14.09
N ALA A 599 -3.27 7.19 15.29
CA ALA A 599 -4.35 8.10 15.64
C ALA A 599 -4.41 9.29 14.67
N TYR A 600 -3.29 9.92 14.37
CA TYR A 600 -3.21 11.02 13.42
C TYR A 600 -3.75 10.61 12.03
N VAL A 601 -3.35 9.45 11.51
CA VAL A 601 -3.89 8.94 10.25
C VAL A 601 -5.40 8.75 10.33
N GLY A 602 -5.93 8.10 11.37
CA GLY A 602 -7.36 7.86 11.53
C GLY A 602 -8.18 9.14 11.68
N LEU A 603 -7.74 10.04 12.55
CA LEU A 603 -8.43 11.31 12.86
C LEU A 603 -8.40 12.31 11.69
N THR A 604 -7.49 12.14 10.71
CA THR A 604 -7.39 12.98 9.50
C THR A 604 -8.17 12.46 8.30
N ARG A 605 -8.94 11.37 8.44
CA ARG A 605 -9.72 10.83 7.32
C ARG A 605 -10.99 11.59 7.01
N PRO A 606 -11.79 12.03 8.03
CA PRO A 606 -13.08 12.67 7.75
C PRO A 606 -12.92 14.06 7.17
N THR A 607 -13.95 14.48 6.41
CA THR A 607 -14.09 15.85 5.92
C THR A 607 -14.96 16.67 6.86
N HIS A 608 -16.10 16.12 7.31
CA HIS A 608 -17.14 16.85 8.04
C HIS A 608 -17.29 16.42 9.50
N LEU A 609 -17.32 15.11 9.78
CA LEU A 609 -17.63 14.58 11.10
C LEU A 609 -16.56 13.61 11.59
N LEU A 610 -15.96 13.95 12.72
CA LEU A 610 -15.07 13.08 13.49
C LEU A 610 -15.77 12.61 14.76
N CYS A 611 -15.96 11.31 14.88
CA CYS A 611 -16.38 10.67 16.13
C CYS A 611 -15.28 9.74 16.66
N VAL A 612 -15.20 9.62 17.97
CA VAL A 612 -14.27 8.72 18.67
C VAL A 612 -15.07 7.90 19.66
N ALA A 613 -15.08 6.58 19.55
CA ALA A 613 -15.64 5.70 20.57
C ALA A 613 -14.58 5.45 21.65
N MET A 614 -14.88 5.82 22.88
CA MET A 614 -13.96 5.76 24.02
C MET A 614 -14.62 5.03 25.18
N ARG A 615 -13.88 4.13 25.83
CA ARG A 615 -14.36 3.42 27.01
C ARG A 615 -14.55 4.37 28.20
N GLN A 616 -15.52 4.07 29.05
CA GLN A 616 -15.74 4.83 30.28
C GLN A 616 -14.45 4.91 31.13
N GLU A 617 -13.74 3.78 31.32
CA GLU A 617 -12.51 3.75 32.11
C GLU A 617 -11.34 4.53 31.47
N THR A 618 -11.38 4.77 30.17
CA THR A 618 -10.38 5.60 29.48
C THR A 618 -10.67 7.09 29.69
N ILE A 619 -11.93 7.50 29.71
CA ILE A 619 -12.30 8.91 29.83
C ILE A 619 -12.38 9.38 31.28
N ASP A 620 -12.58 8.50 32.25
CA ASP A 620 -12.72 8.84 33.67
C ASP A 620 -11.62 9.79 34.17
N GLY A 621 -12.05 10.90 34.80
CA GLY A 621 -11.16 11.96 35.28
C GLY A 621 -10.55 12.85 34.19
N ASN A 622 -11.00 12.72 32.92
CA ASN A 622 -10.44 13.43 31.77
C ASN A 622 -11.49 14.29 31.00
N GLU A 623 -12.76 14.23 31.40
CA GLU A 623 -13.84 14.86 30.61
C GLU A 623 -13.73 16.39 30.52
N GLU A 624 -13.43 17.05 31.64
CA GLU A 624 -13.32 18.52 31.68
C GLU A 624 -12.21 18.99 30.73
N ASP A 625 -11.01 18.40 30.87
CA ASP A 625 -9.88 18.72 29.99
C ASP A 625 -10.21 18.51 28.49
N LEU A 626 -10.97 17.44 28.16
CA LEU A 626 -11.36 17.17 26.78
C LEU A 626 -12.40 18.17 26.27
N ARG A 627 -13.38 18.58 27.11
CA ARG A 627 -14.35 19.63 26.75
C ARG A 627 -13.68 20.97 26.50
N GLU A 628 -12.70 21.35 27.33
CA GLU A 628 -11.92 22.57 27.14
C GLU A 628 -11.15 22.60 25.82
N VAL A 629 -10.79 21.41 25.30
CA VAL A 629 -10.10 21.28 24.00
C VAL A 629 -11.07 21.34 22.81
N GLY A 630 -12.38 21.28 23.05
CA GLY A 630 -13.41 21.37 22.02
C GLY A 630 -14.09 20.04 21.67
N TRP A 631 -13.86 18.95 22.43
CA TRP A 631 -14.59 17.72 22.26
C TRP A 631 -16.01 17.81 22.84
N GLN A 632 -17.01 17.38 22.08
CA GLN A 632 -18.33 17.07 22.61
C GLN A 632 -18.34 15.66 23.18
N ILE A 633 -18.85 15.47 24.39
CA ILE A 633 -18.90 14.15 25.04
C ILE A 633 -20.36 13.71 25.16
N ARG A 634 -20.66 12.51 24.64
CA ARG A 634 -21.98 11.87 24.73
C ARG A 634 -21.83 10.49 25.36
N HIS A 635 -22.52 10.23 26.46
CA HIS A 635 -22.60 8.90 27.11
C HIS A 635 -23.72 8.07 26.46
N LEU A 636 -23.45 6.76 26.22
CA LEU A 636 -24.35 5.84 25.52
C LEU A 636 -25.13 4.93 26.49
#